data_6366ff94f6bb9afe30bafa011f3417e6
#
_entry.id   6366ff94f6bb9afe30bafa011f3417e6
#
_cell.length_a   1.000
_cell.length_b   1.000
_cell.length_c   1.000
_cell.angle_alpha   90.00
_cell.angle_beta   90.00
_cell.angle_gamma   90.00
#
_symmetry.space_group_name_H-M   'P 1'
#
loop_
_entity.id
_entity.type
_entity.pdbx_description
1 polymer ?
#
loop_
_entity_poly.entity_id
_entity_poly.type
_entity_poly.pdbx_seq_one_letter_code
_entity_poly.pdbx_strand_id
1 'polypeptide(L)'
;MQHFWEQATEYEVQVSRGFTEIKRCNYTATEGQTAHHYRETVTDTGRIKQMLFGGFERCLYPLQKFDSDTERRFAVILERDALKWLKPAKGQFQIYYKLGTEQPEYVPDFVAETTSTIFMVETKARADVGTQEVQAKANAAARWCKHASDHANEIGAKPWKYLLLPHDEIMESRRLSDFLRFEGKIHGG
;
A
#
# COMPACT_ATOMS: atom_id res chain seq x y z
N MET A 1 38.21 -16.91 6.66
CA MET A 1 37.09 -16.89 5.65
C MET A 1 35.71 -16.68 6.28
N GLN A 2 35.61 -16.49 7.60
CA GLN A 2 34.31 -16.27 8.33
C GLN A 2 33.93 -14.80 8.48
N HIS A 3 34.87 -13.87 8.39
CA HIS A 3 34.60 -12.44 8.58
C HIS A 3 33.89 -11.72 7.42
N PHE A 4 33.82 -12.32 6.24
CA PHE A 4 33.21 -11.67 5.07
C PHE A 4 31.67 -11.80 5.01
N TRP A 5 31.08 -12.73 5.79
CA TRP A 5 29.65 -12.99 5.78
C TRP A 5 28.88 -12.21 6.87
N GLU A 6 29.57 -11.78 7.92
CA GLU A 6 28.93 -11.00 8.99
C GLU A 6 28.77 -9.51 8.64
N GLN A 7 29.57 -8.96 7.75
CA GLN A 7 29.45 -7.57 7.31
C GLN A 7 28.35 -7.36 6.26
N ALA A 8 27.79 -8.40 5.66
CA ALA A 8 26.75 -8.30 4.65
C ALA A 8 25.31 -8.26 5.20
N THR A 9 25.13 -8.31 6.52
CA THR A 9 23.82 -8.40 7.18
C THR A 9 23.40 -7.14 7.96
N GLU A 10 24.27 -6.17 8.12
CA GLU A 10 23.87 -4.85 8.65
C GLU A 10 23.46 -3.93 7.49
N TYR A 11 22.23 -4.07 7.02
CA TYR A 11 21.59 -3.00 6.29
C TYR A 11 21.17 -1.92 7.29
N GLU A 12 21.95 -0.88 7.46
CA GLU A 12 21.44 0.37 8.00
C GLU A 12 20.30 0.84 7.09
N VAL A 13 19.08 0.74 7.58
CA VAL A 13 17.95 1.43 6.98
C VAL A 13 18.18 2.91 7.25
N GLN A 14 18.86 3.59 6.35
CA GLN A 14 18.87 5.04 6.35
C GLN A 14 17.44 5.49 6.03
N VAL A 15 16.71 5.92 7.06
CA VAL A 15 15.50 6.70 6.86
C VAL A 15 15.97 8.00 6.21
N SER A 16 15.95 8.03 4.89
CA SER A 16 16.32 9.23 4.17
C SER A 16 15.30 10.32 4.54
N ARG A 17 15.77 11.52 4.86
CA ARG A 17 14.93 12.73 5.05
C ARG A 17 14.16 13.14 3.78
N GLY A 18 14.13 12.27 2.76
CA GLY A 18 13.57 12.50 1.44
C GLY A 18 12.06 12.35 1.31
N PHE A 19 11.30 12.26 2.40
CA PHE A 19 9.84 12.23 2.35
C PHE A 19 9.23 13.64 2.28
N THR A 20 9.85 14.55 1.55
CA THR A 20 9.36 15.94 1.43
C THR A 20 8.38 16.13 0.30
N GLU A 21 8.34 15.23 -0.69
CA GLU A 21 7.46 15.35 -1.85
C GLU A 21 6.75 14.03 -2.15
N ILE A 22 5.44 14.11 -2.38
CA ILE A 22 4.67 13.00 -2.92
C ILE A 22 4.88 12.96 -4.42
N LYS A 23 5.43 11.86 -4.92
CA LYS A 23 5.60 11.63 -6.36
C LYS A 23 4.23 11.56 -7.02
N ARG A 24 4.05 12.32 -8.09
CA ARG A 24 2.80 12.37 -8.82
C ARG A 24 2.48 11.03 -9.48
N CYS A 25 1.27 10.54 -9.21
CA CYS A 25 0.69 9.36 -9.84
C CYS A 25 -0.76 9.69 -10.25
N ASN A 26 -0.92 10.71 -11.07
CA ASN A 26 -2.23 11.15 -11.53
C ASN A 26 -2.51 10.63 -12.94
N TYR A 27 -3.76 10.32 -13.18
CA TYR A 27 -4.26 9.93 -14.49
C TYR A 27 -5.02 11.10 -15.11
N THR A 28 -4.95 11.19 -16.44
CA THR A 28 -5.74 12.14 -17.25
C THR A 28 -6.62 11.34 -18.18
N ALA A 29 -7.88 11.71 -18.28
CA ALA A 29 -8.78 11.12 -19.28
C ALA A 29 -8.30 11.53 -20.66
N THR A 30 -8.15 10.55 -21.57
CA THR A 30 -7.92 10.81 -22.99
C THR A 30 -9.23 11.18 -23.66
N GLU A 31 -9.15 11.79 -24.85
CA GLU A 31 -10.33 12.14 -25.63
C GLU A 31 -11.23 10.90 -25.87
N GLY A 32 -12.50 11.03 -25.54
CA GLY A 32 -13.47 9.93 -25.60
C GLY A 32 -13.46 8.94 -24.43
N GLN A 33 -12.55 9.08 -23.46
CA GLN A 33 -12.54 8.25 -22.26
C GLN A 33 -13.39 8.89 -21.15
N THR A 34 -14.46 8.18 -20.74
CA THR A 34 -15.31 8.58 -19.61
C THR A 34 -14.80 7.93 -18.33
N ALA A 35 -14.65 8.72 -17.26
CA ALA A 35 -14.37 8.18 -15.96
C ALA A 35 -15.66 7.61 -15.33
N HIS A 36 -15.57 6.39 -14.80
CA HIS A 36 -16.62 5.75 -14.02
C HIS A 36 -16.64 6.32 -12.60
N HIS A 37 -17.80 6.36 -11.98
CA HIS A 37 -17.83 6.67 -10.56
C HIS A 37 -17.27 5.49 -9.76
N TYR A 38 -16.43 5.74 -8.75
CA TYR A 38 -15.76 4.69 -7.99
C TYR A 38 -16.69 3.69 -7.29
N ARG A 39 -17.96 4.06 -7.07
CA ARG A 39 -19.02 3.20 -6.49
C ARG A 39 -19.76 2.37 -7.52
N GLU A 40 -19.55 2.61 -8.82
CA GLU A 40 -20.22 1.81 -9.84
C GLU A 40 -19.81 0.35 -9.74
N THR A 41 -20.80 -0.55 -9.88
CA THR A 41 -20.53 -1.99 -9.95
C THR A 41 -19.89 -2.31 -11.29
N VAL A 42 -18.70 -2.91 -11.26
CA VAL A 42 -18.01 -3.37 -12.46
C VAL A 42 -18.49 -4.77 -12.80
N THR A 43 -19.19 -4.90 -13.94
CA THR A 43 -19.69 -6.20 -14.42
C THR A 43 -18.62 -7.01 -15.14
N ASP A 44 -17.73 -6.35 -15.89
CA ASP A 44 -16.59 -6.97 -16.58
C ASP A 44 -15.29 -6.64 -15.83
N THR A 45 -15.03 -7.41 -14.78
CA THR A 45 -13.84 -7.21 -13.93
C THR A 45 -12.52 -7.49 -14.67
N GLY A 46 -12.55 -8.24 -15.78
CA GLY A 46 -11.36 -8.49 -16.61
C GLY A 46 -10.81 -7.23 -17.28
N ARG A 47 -11.63 -6.21 -17.46
CA ARG A 47 -11.25 -4.94 -18.10
C ARG A 47 -10.93 -3.82 -17.11
N ILE A 48 -11.02 -4.07 -15.81
CA ILE A 48 -10.92 -3.02 -14.78
C ILE A 48 -9.62 -2.22 -14.87
N LYS A 49 -8.50 -2.84 -15.22
CA LYS A 49 -7.20 -2.18 -15.39
C LYS A 49 -7.19 -1.09 -16.46
N GLN A 50 -8.13 -1.17 -17.43
CA GLN A 50 -8.26 -0.21 -18.51
C GLN A 50 -9.25 0.91 -18.15
N MET A 51 -10.06 0.72 -17.11
CA MET A 51 -11.07 1.66 -16.68
C MET A 51 -10.44 2.79 -15.86
N LEU A 52 -11.01 3.96 -16.00
CA LEU A 52 -10.66 5.14 -15.23
C LEU A 52 -11.80 5.45 -14.26
N PHE A 53 -11.48 5.67 -13.01
CA PHE A 53 -12.44 5.95 -11.95
C PHE A 53 -12.24 7.35 -11.37
N GLY A 54 -13.35 8.00 -11.02
CA GLY A 54 -13.37 9.34 -10.45
C GLY A 54 -14.48 9.50 -9.42
N GLY A 55 -14.73 10.73 -8.99
CA GLY A 55 -15.73 11.06 -7.98
C GLY A 55 -15.21 10.93 -6.54
N PHE A 56 -13.89 10.83 -6.38
CA PHE A 56 -13.24 10.77 -5.07
C PHE A 56 -13.21 12.14 -4.40
N GLU A 57 -13.44 12.17 -3.10
CA GLU A 57 -13.35 13.37 -2.25
C GLU A 57 -12.13 13.33 -1.32
N ARG A 58 -11.66 12.13 -0.98
CA ARG A 58 -10.55 11.91 -0.02
C ARG A 58 -9.29 11.36 -0.66
N CYS A 59 -9.37 10.95 -1.91
CA CYS A 59 -8.18 10.58 -2.67
C CYS A 59 -7.37 11.83 -3.01
N LEU A 60 -6.04 11.72 -2.93
CA LEU A 60 -5.14 12.81 -3.30
C LEU A 60 -5.30 13.24 -4.77
N TYR A 61 -5.69 12.29 -5.64
CA TYR A 61 -5.88 12.55 -7.07
C TYR A 61 -7.34 12.31 -7.49
N PRO A 62 -7.89 13.13 -8.38
CA PRO A 62 -9.29 13.06 -8.77
C PRO A 62 -9.62 11.81 -9.59
N LEU A 63 -8.62 11.22 -10.25
CA LEU A 63 -8.78 10.05 -11.09
C LEU A 63 -7.80 8.95 -10.69
N GLN A 64 -8.29 7.70 -10.68
CA GLN A 64 -7.50 6.51 -10.34
C GLN A 64 -7.76 5.35 -11.29
N LYS A 65 -6.77 4.44 -11.36
CA LYS A 65 -6.91 3.10 -11.95
C LYS A 65 -6.69 2.05 -10.88
N PHE A 66 -7.36 0.91 -11.03
CA PHE A 66 -7.24 -0.22 -10.12
C PHE A 66 -6.82 -1.47 -10.89
N ASP A 67 -5.97 -2.28 -10.27
CA ASP A 67 -5.52 -3.54 -10.84
C ASP A 67 -6.55 -4.67 -10.66
N SER A 68 -7.51 -4.47 -9.76
CA SER A 68 -8.59 -5.42 -9.48
C SER A 68 -9.85 -4.70 -8.97
N ASP A 69 -11.02 -5.36 -9.07
CA ASP A 69 -12.25 -4.86 -8.44
C ASP A 69 -12.16 -4.87 -6.91
N THR A 70 -11.32 -5.72 -6.36
CA THR A 70 -11.02 -5.73 -4.93
C THR A 70 -10.38 -4.44 -4.47
N GLU A 71 -9.39 -3.92 -5.22
CA GLU A 71 -8.80 -2.62 -4.94
C GLU A 71 -9.84 -1.49 -5.06
N ARG A 72 -10.69 -1.49 -6.10
CA ARG A 72 -11.76 -0.51 -6.24
C ARG A 72 -12.71 -0.54 -5.03
N ARG A 73 -13.14 -1.74 -4.60
CA ARG A 73 -13.99 -1.89 -3.40
C ARG A 73 -13.29 -1.41 -2.13
N PHE A 74 -11.99 -1.63 -2.02
CA PHE A 74 -11.22 -1.09 -0.90
C PHE A 74 -11.16 0.44 -0.94
N ALA A 75 -11.04 1.06 -2.12
CA ALA A 75 -11.13 2.51 -2.27
C ALA A 75 -12.49 3.07 -1.81
N VAL A 76 -13.61 2.33 -1.97
CA VAL A 76 -14.92 2.71 -1.40
C VAL A 76 -14.87 2.78 0.13
N ILE A 77 -14.17 1.84 0.77
CA ILE A 77 -13.97 1.84 2.23
C ILE A 77 -13.11 3.03 2.64
N LEU A 78 -12.02 3.31 1.91
CA LEU A 78 -11.12 4.43 2.19
C LEU A 78 -11.83 5.78 2.05
N GLU A 79 -12.67 5.95 1.01
CA GLU A 79 -13.48 7.17 0.82
C GLU A 79 -14.48 7.42 1.96
N ARG A 80 -14.88 6.38 2.67
CA ARG A 80 -15.76 6.50 3.83
C ARG A 80 -15.02 6.74 5.14
N ASP A 81 -13.92 6.00 5.37
CA ASP A 81 -13.33 5.84 6.70
C ASP A 81 -11.98 6.56 6.87
N ALA A 82 -11.23 6.88 5.80
CA ALA A 82 -9.98 7.61 5.88
C ALA A 82 -10.20 9.13 5.86
N LEU A 83 -9.24 9.90 6.37
CA LEU A 83 -9.18 11.35 6.18
C LEU A 83 -8.73 11.68 4.76
N LYS A 84 -7.73 10.98 4.29
CA LYS A 84 -7.17 11.06 2.94
C LYS A 84 -6.44 9.77 2.59
N TRP A 85 -6.30 9.50 1.29
CA TRP A 85 -5.59 8.33 0.80
C TRP A 85 -5.01 8.57 -0.59
N LEU A 86 -4.08 7.70 -0.99
CA LEU A 86 -3.50 7.69 -2.34
C LEU A 86 -3.05 6.27 -2.73
N LYS A 87 -2.93 6.03 -4.03
CA LYS A 87 -2.11 4.94 -4.58
C LYS A 87 -0.72 5.51 -4.86
N PRO A 88 0.33 5.03 -4.19
CA PRO A 88 1.66 5.61 -4.34
C PRO A 88 2.29 5.27 -5.69
N ALA A 89 3.11 6.19 -6.20
CA ALA A 89 3.94 5.94 -7.37
C ALA A 89 5.14 5.07 -7.03
N LYS A 90 5.70 4.38 -8.03
CA LYS A 90 6.99 3.71 -7.92
C LYS A 90 8.08 4.70 -7.47
N GLY A 91 8.95 4.24 -6.59
CA GLY A 91 10.03 5.06 -6.02
C GLY A 91 9.58 6.03 -4.92
N GLN A 92 8.31 6.01 -4.50
CA GLN A 92 7.81 6.87 -3.42
C GLN A 92 8.42 6.50 -2.08
N PHE A 93 8.43 5.21 -1.73
CA PHE A 93 8.89 4.71 -0.44
C PHE A 93 10.28 4.08 -0.50
N GLN A 94 10.73 3.64 -1.69
CA GLN A 94 12.00 2.97 -1.91
C GLN A 94 12.21 1.77 -0.96
N ILE A 95 11.15 1.00 -0.75
CA ILE A 95 11.18 -0.21 0.06
C ILE A 95 11.68 -1.35 -0.83
N TYR A 96 12.78 -1.97 -0.45
CA TYR A 96 13.34 -3.11 -1.18
C TYR A 96 13.19 -4.39 -0.36
N TYR A 97 12.89 -5.50 -1.03
CA TYR A 97 12.81 -6.81 -0.42
C TYR A 97 13.74 -7.79 -1.13
N LYS A 98 14.19 -8.80 -0.41
CA LYS A 98 15.07 -9.81 -0.97
C LYS A 98 14.26 -10.96 -1.57
N LEU A 99 14.51 -11.28 -2.85
CA LEU A 99 13.94 -12.44 -3.54
C LEU A 99 15.05 -13.19 -4.27
N GLY A 100 15.55 -14.27 -3.67
CA GLY A 100 16.74 -14.95 -4.16
C GLY A 100 17.96 -14.01 -4.17
N THR A 101 18.52 -13.75 -5.34
CA THR A 101 19.64 -12.84 -5.55
C THR A 101 19.22 -11.42 -5.91
N GLU A 102 17.92 -11.19 -6.13
CA GLU A 102 17.37 -9.90 -6.55
C GLU A 102 16.86 -9.09 -5.35
N GLN A 103 16.84 -7.76 -5.53
CA GLN A 103 16.30 -6.80 -4.57
C GLN A 103 15.29 -5.87 -5.27
N PRO A 104 14.11 -6.38 -5.67
CA PRO A 104 13.10 -5.56 -6.30
C PRO A 104 12.48 -4.55 -5.31
N GLU A 105 12.00 -3.44 -5.88
CA GLU A 105 11.27 -2.43 -5.12
C GLU A 105 9.83 -2.92 -4.87
N TYR A 106 9.38 -2.75 -3.64
CA TYR A 106 7.99 -2.93 -3.25
C TYR A 106 7.24 -1.58 -3.34
N VAL A 107 6.12 -1.58 -4.01
CA VAL A 107 5.19 -0.45 -4.08
C VAL A 107 3.86 -0.91 -3.48
N PRO A 108 3.40 -0.32 -2.36
CA PRO A 108 2.11 -0.69 -1.77
C PRO A 108 0.93 -0.26 -2.65
N ASP A 109 -0.19 -0.97 -2.55
CA ASP A 109 -1.40 -0.63 -3.29
C ASP A 109 -2.00 0.69 -2.83
N PHE A 110 -2.00 0.95 -1.50
CA PHE A 110 -2.56 2.17 -0.92
C PHE A 110 -1.76 2.69 0.26
N VAL A 111 -1.87 4.01 0.45
CA VAL A 111 -1.56 4.66 1.71
C VAL A 111 -2.79 5.46 2.15
N ALA A 112 -3.20 5.29 3.41
CA ALA A 112 -4.40 5.92 3.95
C ALA A 112 -4.13 6.51 5.33
N GLU A 113 -4.50 7.75 5.53
CA GLU A 113 -4.38 8.45 6.80
C GLU A 113 -5.74 8.50 7.51
N THR A 114 -5.75 8.12 8.78
CA THR A 114 -6.88 8.28 9.69
C THR A 114 -6.58 9.36 10.74
N THR A 115 -7.46 9.52 11.71
CA THR A 115 -7.23 10.48 12.82
C THR A 115 -6.00 10.12 13.65
N SER A 116 -5.65 8.83 13.77
CA SER A 116 -4.62 8.35 14.70
C SER A 116 -3.47 7.57 14.05
N THR A 117 -3.62 7.12 12.81
CA THR A 117 -2.69 6.17 12.19
C THR A 117 -2.61 6.40 10.68
N ILE A 118 -1.45 6.14 10.10
CA ILE A 118 -1.25 6.04 8.66
C ILE A 118 -1.08 4.56 8.32
N PHE A 119 -1.89 4.07 7.38
CA PHE A 119 -1.86 2.68 6.93
C PHE A 119 -1.16 2.58 5.57
N MET A 120 -0.22 1.65 5.47
CA MET A 120 0.33 1.14 4.23
C MET A 120 -0.35 -0.19 3.94
N VAL A 121 -1.01 -0.32 2.80
CA VAL A 121 -1.90 -1.46 2.53
C VAL A 121 -1.51 -2.16 1.24
N GLU A 122 -1.47 -3.47 1.32
CA GLU A 122 -1.38 -4.40 0.18
C GLU A 122 -2.60 -5.30 0.15
N THR A 123 -3.16 -5.50 -1.02
CA THR A 123 -4.27 -6.44 -1.25
C THR A 123 -3.77 -7.65 -2.04
N LYS A 124 -4.15 -8.86 -1.66
CA LYS A 124 -3.66 -10.08 -2.30
C LYS A 124 -4.73 -11.17 -2.36
N ALA A 125 -4.73 -11.97 -3.41
CA ALA A 125 -5.54 -13.19 -3.43
C ALA A 125 -5.14 -14.08 -2.24
N ARG A 126 -6.12 -14.69 -1.58
CA ARG A 126 -5.86 -15.51 -0.38
C ARG A 126 -4.84 -16.62 -0.62
N ALA A 127 -4.88 -17.24 -1.81
CA ALA A 127 -3.93 -18.27 -2.18
C ALA A 127 -2.49 -17.78 -2.24
N ASP A 128 -2.27 -16.48 -2.52
CA ASP A 128 -0.95 -15.91 -2.71
C ASP A 128 -0.37 -15.32 -1.41
N VAL A 129 -1.21 -15.07 -0.40
CA VAL A 129 -0.79 -14.44 0.87
C VAL A 129 0.40 -15.16 1.50
N GLY A 130 0.42 -16.51 1.47
CA GLY A 130 1.47 -17.34 2.07
C GLY A 130 2.71 -17.54 1.19
N THR A 131 2.77 -17.00 -0.02
CA THR A 131 3.91 -17.19 -0.91
C THR A 131 5.17 -16.47 -0.39
N GLN A 132 6.33 -17.03 -0.71
CA GLN A 132 7.62 -16.48 -0.27
C GLN A 132 7.78 -15.02 -0.68
N GLU A 133 7.41 -14.68 -1.90
CA GLU A 133 7.50 -13.32 -2.41
C GLU A 133 6.60 -12.35 -1.63
N VAL A 134 5.32 -12.71 -1.41
CA VAL A 134 4.38 -11.86 -0.68
C VAL A 134 4.82 -11.68 0.76
N GLN A 135 5.34 -12.72 1.40
CA GLN A 135 5.86 -12.64 2.77
C GLN A 135 7.14 -11.80 2.84
N ALA A 136 8.02 -11.87 1.85
CA ALA A 136 9.22 -11.01 1.77
C ALA A 136 8.83 -9.53 1.64
N LYS A 137 7.86 -9.19 0.79
CA LYS A 137 7.28 -7.84 0.66
C LYS A 137 6.68 -7.37 1.98
N ALA A 138 5.85 -8.21 2.61
CA ALA A 138 5.17 -7.90 3.87
C ALA A 138 6.17 -7.61 5.00
N ASN A 139 7.23 -8.42 5.12
CA ASN A 139 8.28 -8.21 6.11
C ASN A 139 9.03 -6.89 5.87
N ALA A 140 9.38 -6.57 4.63
CA ALA A 140 10.05 -5.31 4.28
C ALA A 140 9.15 -4.11 4.59
N ALA A 141 7.88 -4.16 4.21
CA ALA A 141 6.90 -3.12 4.49
C ALA A 141 6.65 -2.93 6.00
N ALA A 142 6.51 -4.02 6.76
CA ALA A 142 6.32 -3.95 8.21
C ALA A 142 7.54 -3.34 8.92
N ARG A 143 8.77 -3.67 8.50
CA ARG A 143 10.00 -3.03 9.01
C ARG A 143 10.03 -1.55 8.71
N TRP A 144 9.71 -1.17 7.48
CA TRP A 144 9.64 0.23 7.08
C TRP A 144 8.62 1.00 7.94
N CYS A 145 7.40 0.46 8.12
CA CYS A 145 6.37 1.05 8.96
C CYS A 145 6.82 1.18 10.42
N LYS A 146 7.57 0.20 10.95
CA LYS A 146 8.15 0.29 12.29
C LYS A 146 9.10 1.47 12.41
N HIS A 147 10.07 1.60 11.51
CA HIS A 147 11.03 2.72 11.54
C HIS A 147 10.35 4.07 11.34
N ALA A 148 9.37 4.14 10.42
CA ALA A 148 8.56 5.35 10.23
C ALA A 148 7.77 5.71 11.48
N SER A 149 7.25 4.72 12.23
CA SER A 149 6.56 4.94 13.50
C SER A 149 7.50 5.39 14.62
N ASP A 150 8.70 4.79 14.70
CA ASP A 150 9.70 5.19 15.67
C ASP A 150 10.05 6.68 15.48
N HIS A 151 10.33 7.10 14.24
CA HIS A 151 10.56 8.50 13.91
C HIS A 151 9.33 9.40 14.14
N ALA A 152 8.13 8.94 13.78
CA ALA A 152 6.89 9.67 14.01
C ALA A 152 6.66 9.96 15.50
N ASN A 153 6.96 8.99 16.38
CA ASN A 153 6.86 9.16 17.83
C ASN A 153 7.80 10.26 18.35
N GLU A 154 9.02 10.38 17.81
CA GLU A 154 9.99 11.40 18.20
C GLU A 154 9.50 12.83 17.90
N ILE A 155 8.72 13.01 16.85
CA ILE A 155 8.22 14.30 16.38
C ILE A 155 6.73 14.55 16.66
N GLY A 156 6.08 13.63 17.40
CA GLY A 156 4.65 13.75 17.72
C GLY A 156 3.72 13.57 16.51
N ALA A 157 4.16 12.84 15.48
CA ALA A 157 3.37 12.51 14.30
C ALA A 157 2.65 11.16 14.45
N LYS A 158 1.79 10.81 13.48
CA LYS A 158 1.00 9.58 13.51
C LYS A 158 1.86 8.36 13.19
N PRO A 159 1.70 7.25 13.94
CA PRO A 159 2.39 6.01 13.65
C PRO A 159 1.91 5.38 12.33
N TRP A 160 2.78 4.58 11.73
CA TRP A 160 2.52 3.81 10.53
C TRP A 160 2.23 2.35 10.84
N LYS A 161 1.29 1.75 10.14
CA LYS A 161 0.95 0.33 10.24
C LYS A 161 0.83 -0.27 8.85
N TYR A 162 1.36 -1.49 8.70
CA TYR A 162 1.23 -2.25 7.46
C TYR A 162 0.08 -3.24 7.55
N LEU A 163 -0.76 -3.29 6.52
CA LEU A 163 -1.88 -4.24 6.40
C LEU A 163 -1.71 -5.08 5.13
N LEU A 164 -1.73 -6.41 5.28
CA LEU A 164 -1.79 -7.35 4.16
C LEU A 164 -3.19 -7.97 4.11
N LEU A 165 -4.01 -7.54 3.17
CA LEU A 165 -5.43 -7.84 3.10
C LEU A 165 -5.75 -8.92 2.07
N PRO A 166 -6.28 -10.08 2.49
CA PRO A 166 -6.83 -11.04 1.55
C PRO A 166 -8.04 -10.48 0.82
N HIS A 167 -8.15 -10.72 -0.49
CA HIS A 167 -9.21 -10.21 -1.36
C HIS A 167 -10.63 -10.56 -0.87
N ASP A 168 -10.82 -11.77 -0.37
CA ASP A 168 -12.11 -12.27 0.14
C ASP A 168 -12.57 -11.60 1.44
N GLU A 169 -11.68 -10.89 2.11
CA GLU A 169 -12.02 -10.11 3.30
C GLU A 169 -12.51 -8.69 2.95
N ILE A 170 -12.26 -8.21 1.73
CA ILE A 170 -12.61 -6.85 1.32
C ILE A 170 -14.05 -6.81 0.81
N MET A 171 -14.94 -6.40 1.70
CA MET A 171 -16.34 -6.12 1.44
C MET A 171 -16.65 -4.67 1.76
N GLU A 172 -17.40 -3.98 0.90
CA GLU A 172 -17.73 -2.55 1.07
C GLU A 172 -18.51 -2.26 2.37
N SER A 173 -19.15 -3.27 2.94
CA SER A 173 -19.85 -3.18 4.24
C SER A 173 -18.92 -3.11 5.45
N ARG A 174 -17.65 -3.57 5.31
CA ARG A 174 -16.67 -3.55 6.41
C ARG A 174 -16.13 -2.16 6.64
N ARG A 175 -15.63 -1.91 7.85
CA ARG A 175 -14.93 -0.69 8.24
C ARG A 175 -13.42 -0.89 8.11
N LEU A 176 -12.68 0.22 7.94
CA LEU A 176 -11.22 0.18 7.93
C LEU A 176 -10.66 -0.43 9.23
N SER A 177 -11.32 -0.17 10.38
CA SER A 177 -10.96 -0.77 11.67
C SER A 177 -11.03 -2.30 11.72
N ASP A 178 -11.88 -2.91 10.90
CA ASP A 178 -12.04 -4.38 10.89
C ASP A 178 -10.83 -5.08 10.31
N PHE A 179 -10.00 -4.36 9.57
CA PHE A 179 -8.78 -4.88 8.96
C PHE A 179 -7.55 -4.83 9.85
N LEU A 180 -7.61 -4.24 11.05
CA LEU A 180 -6.49 -4.17 11.98
C LEU A 180 -5.96 -5.55 12.40
N ARG A 181 -6.80 -6.58 12.35
CA ARG A 181 -6.40 -7.98 12.59
C ARG A 181 -5.39 -8.52 11.57
N PHE A 182 -5.27 -7.87 10.41
CA PHE A 182 -4.33 -8.19 9.34
C PHE A 182 -3.05 -7.33 9.39
N GLU A 183 -2.80 -6.68 10.51
CA GLU A 183 -1.55 -5.96 10.72
C GLU A 183 -0.36 -6.91 10.60
N GLY A 184 0.54 -6.59 9.66
CA GLY A 184 1.73 -7.39 9.39
C GLY A 184 2.67 -7.37 10.59
N LYS A 185 3.02 -8.55 11.09
CA LYS A 185 4.04 -8.73 12.14
C LYS A 185 5.40 -8.94 11.47
N ILE A 186 6.43 -8.33 12.04
CA ILE A 186 7.81 -8.62 11.66
C ILE A 186 8.10 -10.05 12.11
N HIS A 187 8.22 -10.96 11.17
CA HIS A 187 8.77 -12.28 11.49
C HIS A 187 10.29 -12.14 11.51
N GLY A 188 10.88 -12.37 12.69
CA GLY A 188 12.33 -12.38 12.86
C GLY A 188 12.92 -13.45 11.94
N GLY A 189 13.91 -13.08 11.12
CA GLY A 189 14.80 -13.98 10.42
C GLY A 189 15.93 -14.39 11.34
#